data_43ffbe22388d338e84aa90a9c951a4d1
#
_entry.id   43ffbe22388d338e84aa90a9c951a4d1
#
_cell.length_a   1.000
_cell.length_b   1.000
_cell.length_c   1.000
_cell.angle_alpha   90.00
_cell.angle_beta   90.00
_cell.angle_gamma   90.00
#
_symmetry.space_group_name_H-M   'P 1'
#
loop_
_entity.id
_entity.type
_entity.pdbx_description
1 polymer ?
#
loop_
_entity_poly.entity_id
_entity_poly.type
_entity_poly.pdbx_seq_one_letter_code
_entity_poly.pdbx_strand_id
1 'polypeptide(L)'
;QWELVAPNYRFAAAARQTSTTPPISNEKESLPGFIEYSLDQLKAATSGFCTDNIVSEHGEKAPNVVYRGKLDGEDRLVAVKRFNRSAWPDPRQFLEEAKAVGQLRSERLANLIGCCCEGNERLLVAEFMPNETLSKHLFHWENQHMKWAMRLRVALFLAQALEYCSCRGRALYHDLNAYRILFDQDGNPRLSSFGLMKNSRDGKSYSTNLAFAPPEYLRTGRVIPESVVYSFGTLLLDLLSGKHIPPSHALDLIRGKNFLMLMDSCLEGQFSNDDGTEIVRLASRCLQYEPRERPNMKSLVTALTPLQKETEIGPSSVIFVNNVLDTSLKLYGRGKVPSHVLMSISHETTSLKHTMSLTPLGEACSRMDLTAIHEILEEIGYKDDEGTANEETLNSKKSGDTAFRAKDFGTAIECYTHFIDSETMVSPTVLARRCLCYMMNDMPQEALGDAMQAQVISPEWPAAFYLQAAALFSLGMDNDAKETLKDGTNLEAKNHRN
;
A
#
# COMPACT_ATOMS: atom_id res chain seq x y z
N GLN A 1 33.65 -12.10 -54.49
CA GLN A 1 34.66 -13.17 -54.38
C GLN A 1 35.10 -13.23 -52.91
N TRP A 2 34.61 -14.12 -52.19
CA TRP A 2 35.12 -15.37 -51.65
C TRP A 2 33.96 -16.15 -51.00
N GLU A 3 33.67 -17.26 -51.64
CA GLU A 3 32.85 -18.36 -51.12
C GLU A 3 33.67 -19.24 -50.17
N LEU A 4 32.89 -20.14 -49.56
CA LEU A 4 33.30 -21.46 -49.04
C LEU A 4 33.38 -21.54 -47.49
N VAL A 5 32.90 -22.53 -46.76
CA VAL A 5 32.32 -23.85 -47.00
C VAL A 5 31.81 -24.34 -45.63
N ALA A 6 30.66 -24.96 -45.58
CA ALA A 6 30.23 -25.77 -44.45
C ALA A 6 30.86 -27.16 -44.48
N PRO A 7 30.99 -27.87 -43.36
CA PRO A 7 30.97 -29.30 -43.39
C PRO A 7 29.79 -29.92 -42.61
N ASN A 8 29.07 -30.78 -43.33
CA ASN A 8 28.18 -31.81 -42.83
C ASN A 8 28.89 -32.80 -41.93
N TYR A 9 28.26 -33.18 -40.80
CA TYR A 9 28.44 -34.50 -40.21
C TYR A 9 27.09 -35.14 -39.93
N ARG A 10 26.77 -36.13 -40.77
CA ARG A 10 25.85 -37.23 -40.45
C ARG A 10 26.56 -38.20 -39.51
N PHE A 11 25.91 -38.60 -38.44
CA PHE A 11 26.14 -39.94 -37.87
C PHE A 11 24.83 -40.60 -37.42
N ALA A 12 24.83 -41.89 -37.59
CA ALA A 12 23.78 -42.83 -37.75
C ALA A 12 23.02 -43.20 -36.46
N ALA A 13 21.84 -43.73 -36.68
CA ALA A 13 20.94 -44.34 -35.73
C ALA A 13 21.54 -45.56 -35.05
N ALA A 14 21.30 -45.70 -33.74
CA ALA A 14 21.28 -47.02 -33.06
C ALA A 14 20.07 -47.03 -32.11
N ALA A 15 19.12 -47.88 -32.50
CA ALA A 15 17.96 -48.22 -31.70
C ALA A 15 18.38 -49.05 -30.46
N ARG A 16 17.85 -48.69 -29.29
CA ARG A 16 17.59 -49.61 -28.18
C ARG A 16 16.28 -49.30 -27.52
N GLN A 17 15.47 -50.30 -27.43
CA GLN A 17 14.14 -50.38 -26.88
C GLN A 17 14.11 -50.32 -25.36
N THR A 18 12.95 -49.87 -24.89
CA THR A 18 12.18 -50.21 -23.69
C THR A 18 12.55 -49.58 -22.37
N SER A 19 11.68 -48.63 -21.97
CA SER A 19 10.76 -48.85 -20.86
C SER A 19 9.78 -47.66 -20.77
N THR A 20 8.52 -47.98 -20.89
CA THR A 20 7.36 -47.08 -20.77
C THR A 20 7.17 -46.69 -19.33
N THR A 21 7.48 -45.44 -19.00
CA THR A 21 6.85 -44.68 -17.95
C THR A 21 6.26 -43.43 -18.60
N PRO A 22 4.98 -43.11 -18.39
CA PRO A 22 4.42 -41.90 -18.98
C PRO A 22 5.10 -40.69 -18.36
N PRO A 23 5.46 -39.67 -19.16
CA PRO A 23 5.92 -38.41 -18.61
C PRO A 23 4.76 -37.79 -17.87
N ILE A 24 4.93 -37.45 -16.61
CA ILE A 24 4.09 -36.49 -15.89
C ILE A 24 4.31 -35.20 -16.62
N SER A 25 3.41 -34.86 -17.54
CA SER A 25 3.32 -33.56 -18.15
C SER A 25 2.85 -32.58 -17.06
N ASN A 26 3.77 -31.86 -16.47
CA ASN A 26 3.46 -30.57 -15.89
C ASN A 26 3.08 -29.66 -17.07
N GLU A 27 1.86 -29.77 -17.54
CA GLU A 27 1.22 -28.74 -18.37
C GLU A 27 1.10 -27.50 -17.47
N LYS A 28 2.08 -26.60 -17.56
CA LYS A 28 1.87 -25.21 -17.16
C LYS A 28 0.68 -24.74 -17.97
N GLU A 29 -0.49 -24.60 -17.34
CA GLU A 29 -1.67 -24.02 -17.97
C GLU A 29 -1.27 -22.70 -18.62
N SER A 30 -1.31 -22.66 -19.95
CA SER A 30 -1.00 -21.44 -20.69
C SER A 30 -2.07 -20.40 -20.33
N LEU A 31 -1.66 -19.19 -19.94
CA LEU A 31 -2.59 -18.11 -19.69
C LEU A 31 -3.47 -17.88 -20.90
N PRO A 32 -4.81 -17.72 -20.74
CA PRO A 32 -5.71 -17.44 -21.84
C PRO A 32 -5.35 -16.12 -22.51
N GLY A 33 -5.66 -16.02 -23.78
CA GLY A 33 -5.61 -14.74 -24.50
C GLY A 33 -6.47 -13.69 -23.82
N PHE A 34 -6.24 -12.41 -24.12
CA PHE A 34 -7.08 -11.33 -23.61
C PHE A 34 -8.50 -11.43 -24.23
N ILE A 35 -9.52 -11.44 -23.38
CA ILE A 35 -10.93 -11.67 -23.76
C ILE A 35 -11.79 -10.46 -23.38
N GLU A 36 -12.71 -10.08 -24.26
CA GLU A 36 -13.79 -9.16 -23.91
C GLU A 36 -14.98 -9.96 -23.39
N TYR A 37 -15.27 -9.83 -22.09
CA TYR A 37 -16.38 -10.52 -21.42
C TYR A 37 -17.67 -9.69 -21.53
N SER A 38 -18.81 -10.37 -21.60
CA SER A 38 -20.10 -9.71 -21.43
C SER A 38 -20.36 -9.36 -19.95
N LEU A 39 -21.20 -8.35 -19.73
CA LEU A 39 -21.59 -7.98 -18.37
C LEU A 39 -22.29 -9.13 -17.64
N ASP A 40 -23.12 -9.90 -18.36
CA ASP A 40 -23.84 -11.02 -17.77
C ASP A 40 -22.91 -12.18 -17.38
N GLN A 41 -21.86 -12.45 -18.16
CA GLN A 41 -20.82 -13.40 -17.77
C GLN A 41 -20.14 -12.97 -16.46
N LEU A 42 -19.79 -11.71 -16.31
CA LEU A 42 -19.14 -11.22 -15.10
C LEU A 42 -20.08 -11.12 -13.90
N LYS A 43 -21.37 -10.84 -14.12
CA LYS A 43 -22.40 -10.96 -13.08
C LYS A 43 -22.54 -12.41 -12.60
N ALA A 44 -22.65 -13.37 -13.54
CA ALA A 44 -22.70 -14.79 -13.19
C ALA A 44 -21.48 -15.20 -12.40
N ALA A 45 -20.26 -14.87 -12.88
CA ALA A 45 -18.99 -15.20 -12.24
C ALA A 45 -18.87 -14.65 -10.80
N THR A 46 -19.46 -13.49 -10.51
CA THR A 46 -19.36 -12.80 -9.21
C THR A 46 -20.62 -12.92 -8.35
N SER A 47 -21.55 -13.82 -8.73
CA SER A 47 -22.87 -13.96 -8.07
C SER A 47 -23.66 -12.63 -8.01
N GLY A 48 -23.68 -11.89 -9.12
CA GLY A 48 -24.36 -10.60 -9.22
C GLY A 48 -23.60 -9.46 -8.54
N PHE A 49 -22.28 -9.54 -8.43
CA PHE A 49 -21.45 -8.61 -7.65
C PHE A 49 -21.83 -8.62 -6.15
N CYS A 50 -22.03 -9.83 -5.61
CA CYS A 50 -22.35 -10.02 -4.20
C CYS A 50 -21.25 -9.47 -3.29
N THR A 51 -21.65 -8.86 -2.18
CA THR A 51 -20.74 -8.32 -1.16
C THR A 51 -19.80 -9.36 -0.57
N ASP A 52 -20.26 -10.61 -0.46
CA ASP A 52 -19.45 -11.72 0.05
C ASP A 52 -18.25 -12.08 -0.84
N ASN A 53 -18.28 -11.61 -2.09
CA ASN A 53 -17.20 -11.80 -3.05
C ASN A 53 -16.24 -10.62 -3.11
N ILE A 54 -16.43 -9.58 -2.30
CA ILE A 54 -15.53 -8.42 -2.28
C ILE A 54 -14.19 -8.83 -1.63
N VAL A 55 -13.10 -8.53 -2.34
CA VAL A 55 -11.71 -8.78 -1.89
C VAL A 55 -10.90 -7.50 -1.77
N SER A 56 -11.47 -6.33 -2.11
CA SER A 56 -10.85 -5.03 -1.86
C SER A 56 -10.97 -4.62 -0.40
N GLU A 57 -9.93 -4.02 0.17
CA GLU A 57 -9.82 -3.76 1.61
C GLU A 57 -10.87 -2.82 2.18
N HIS A 58 -11.30 -1.84 1.42
CA HIS A 58 -12.32 -0.88 1.87
C HIS A 58 -13.76 -1.34 1.56
N GLY A 59 -13.92 -2.61 1.19
CA GLY A 59 -15.23 -3.19 0.93
C GLY A 59 -16.02 -2.40 -0.13
N GLU A 60 -17.31 -2.24 0.10
CA GLU A 60 -18.23 -1.51 -0.79
C GLU A 60 -17.96 0.00 -0.86
N LYS A 61 -17.31 0.57 0.16
CA LYS A 61 -16.98 2.01 0.22
C LYS A 61 -15.79 2.39 -0.66
N ALA A 62 -15.06 1.38 -1.19
CA ALA A 62 -13.96 1.66 -2.12
C ALA A 62 -14.49 2.35 -3.38
N PRO A 63 -13.78 3.36 -3.91
CA PRO A 63 -14.16 4.01 -5.16
C PRO A 63 -14.16 3.02 -6.34
N ASN A 64 -13.40 1.92 -6.21
CA ASN A 64 -13.31 0.84 -7.19
C ASN A 64 -13.27 -0.48 -6.45
N VAL A 65 -14.33 -1.26 -6.58
CA VAL A 65 -14.48 -2.53 -5.88
C VAL A 65 -13.87 -3.66 -6.68
N VAL A 66 -13.15 -4.57 -6.01
CA VAL A 66 -12.63 -5.80 -6.61
C VAL A 66 -13.38 -7.00 -6.05
N TYR A 67 -13.92 -7.82 -6.94
CA TYR A 67 -14.67 -9.02 -6.61
C TYR A 67 -13.89 -10.27 -6.99
N ARG A 68 -13.95 -11.30 -6.17
CA ARG A 68 -13.59 -12.66 -6.57
C ARG A 68 -14.72 -13.20 -7.44
N GLY A 69 -14.36 -13.81 -8.56
CA GLY A 69 -15.30 -14.48 -9.46
C GLY A 69 -14.80 -15.86 -9.86
N LYS A 70 -15.73 -16.70 -10.32
CA LYS A 70 -15.46 -18.00 -10.94
C LYS A 70 -16.11 -18.01 -12.32
N LEU A 71 -15.28 -18.15 -13.36
CA LEU A 71 -15.78 -18.21 -14.75
C LEU A 71 -16.43 -19.58 -15.03
N ASP A 72 -17.59 -19.54 -15.70
CA ASP A 72 -18.28 -20.74 -16.13
C ASP A 72 -17.46 -21.50 -17.17
N GLY A 73 -17.38 -22.84 -17.01
CA GLY A 73 -16.64 -23.73 -17.92
C GLY A 73 -15.14 -23.86 -17.65
N GLU A 74 -14.57 -23.00 -16.85
CA GLU A 74 -13.20 -23.13 -16.34
C GLU A 74 -13.24 -23.08 -14.81
N ASP A 75 -12.55 -24.01 -14.12
CA ASP A 75 -12.42 -23.94 -12.66
C ASP A 75 -11.49 -22.80 -12.21
N ARG A 76 -11.39 -21.77 -13.04
CA ARG A 76 -10.48 -20.65 -12.83
C ARG A 76 -11.14 -19.54 -12.02
N LEU A 77 -10.47 -19.17 -10.92
CA LEU A 77 -10.80 -17.99 -10.15
C LEU A 77 -10.22 -16.74 -10.79
N VAL A 78 -11.00 -15.67 -10.80
CA VAL A 78 -10.63 -14.37 -11.37
C VAL A 78 -10.89 -13.24 -10.37
N ALA A 79 -10.12 -12.15 -10.50
CA ALA A 79 -10.36 -10.89 -9.81
C ALA A 79 -11.02 -9.92 -10.79
N VAL A 80 -12.23 -9.44 -10.47
CA VAL A 80 -13.01 -8.52 -11.29
C VAL A 80 -13.02 -7.15 -10.63
N LYS A 81 -12.31 -6.19 -11.20
CA LYS A 81 -12.32 -4.79 -10.73
C LYS A 81 -13.43 -4.04 -11.46
N ARG A 82 -14.38 -3.50 -10.70
CA ARG A 82 -15.45 -2.65 -11.19
C ARG A 82 -15.15 -1.20 -10.90
N PHE A 83 -15.07 -0.37 -11.92
CA PHE A 83 -14.79 1.05 -11.79
C PHE A 83 -16.04 1.85 -11.48
N ASN A 84 -15.86 2.97 -10.78
CA ASN A 84 -16.87 4.00 -10.68
C ASN A 84 -17.18 4.54 -12.10
N ARG A 85 -18.46 4.87 -12.34
CA ARG A 85 -18.95 5.34 -13.66
C ARG A 85 -18.20 6.54 -14.23
N SER A 86 -17.65 7.40 -13.36
CA SER A 86 -16.89 8.60 -13.77
C SER A 86 -15.42 8.34 -14.13
N ALA A 87 -14.88 7.19 -13.72
CA ALA A 87 -13.44 6.90 -13.85
C ALA A 87 -12.99 6.80 -15.31
N TRP A 88 -13.85 6.23 -16.17
CA TRP A 88 -13.58 6.01 -17.60
C TRP A 88 -14.76 6.49 -18.46
N PRO A 89 -14.91 7.80 -18.70
CA PRO A 89 -16.04 8.34 -19.46
C PRO A 89 -15.99 7.93 -20.94
N ASP A 90 -14.78 7.74 -21.52
CA ASP A 90 -14.61 7.29 -22.90
C ASP A 90 -14.41 5.76 -22.94
N PRO A 91 -15.39 5.00 -23.52
CA PRO A 91 -15.30 3.56 -23.66
C PRO A 91 -14.19 3.09 -24.59
N ARG A 92 -13.84 3.86 -25.62
CA ARG A 92 -12.79 3.51 -26.57
C ARG A 92 -11.43 3.58 -25.88
N GLN A 93 -11.18 4.67 -25.16
CA GLN A 93 -9.95 4.85 -24.40
C GLN A 93 -9.77 3.74 -23.34
N PHE A 94 -10.85 3.37 -22.64
CA PHE A 94 -10.82 2.25 -21.70
C PHE A 94 -10.41 0.94 -22.37
N LEU A 95 -11.04 0.61 -23.49
CA LEU A 95 -10.80 -0.65 -24.20
C LEU A 95 -9.38 -0.73 -24.77
N GLU A 96 -8.89 0.36 -25.37
CA GLU A 96 -7.52 0.45 -25.88
C GLU A 96 -6.49 0.26 -24.76
N GLU A 97 -6.69 0.92 -23.62
CA GLU A 97 -5.82 0.77 -22.46
C GLU A 97 -5.86 -0.65 -21.88
N ALA A 98 -7.06 -1.22 -21.71
CA ALA A 98 -7.22 -2.58 -21.20
C ALA A 98 -6.53 -3.61 -22.12
N LYS A 99 -6.71 -3.49 -23.44
CA LYS A 99 -6.03 -4.35 -24.42
C LYS A 99 -4.51 -4.20 -24.37
N ALA A 100 -4.01 -2.97 -24.24
CA ALA A 100 -2.58 -2.73 -24.17
C ALA A 100 -1.94 -3.27 -22.90
N VAL A 101 -2.60 -3.16 -21.73
CA VAL A 101 -2.17 -3.82 -20.49
C VAL A 101 -2.31 -5.34 -20.60
N GLY A 102 -3.38 -5.82 -21.21
CA GLY A 102 -3.61 -7.23 -21.45
C GLY A 102 -2.59 -7.93 -22.36
N GLN A 103 -1.77 -7.20 -23.10
CA GLN A 103 -0.65 -7.75 -23.87
C GLN A 103 0.59 -8.06 -23.01
N LEU A 104 0.66 -7.47 -21.81
CA LEU A 104 1.74 -7.78 -20.89
C LEU A 104 1.49 -9.16 -20.28
N ARG A 105 2.48 -10.04 -20.36
CA ARG A 105 2.45 -11.38 -19.78
C ARG A 105 3.74 -11.65 -19.03
N SER A 106 3.65 -11.84 -17.73
CA SER A 106 4.81 -12.09 -16.88
C SER A 106 4.42 -12.95 -15.68
N GLU A 107 5.30 -13.84 -15.28
CA GLU A 107 5.18 -14.59 -14.03
C GLU A 107 5.28 -13.69 -12.78
N ARG A 108 5.65 -12.42 -12.94
CA ARG A 108 5.74 -11.44 -11.86
C ARG A 108 4.49 -10.56 -11.75
N LEU A 109 3.51 -10.77 -12.63
CA LEU A 109 2.25 -10.03 -12.65
C LEU A 109 1.07 -10.93 -12.27
N ALA A 110 0.07 -10.39 -11.60
CA ALA A 110 -1.29 -10.89 -11.66
C ALA A 110 -1.88 -10.39 -12.98
N ASN A 111 -1.77 -11.21 -14.03
CA ASN A 111 -1.97 -10.77 -15.41
C ASN A 111 -3.42 -10.35 -15.69
N LEU A 112 -3.59 -9.29 -16.48
CA LEU A 112 -4.89 -8.87 -16.96
C LEU A 112 -5.33 -9.82 -18.10
N ILE A 113 -6.42 -10.54 -17.92
CA ILE A 113 -6.91 -11.56 -18.85
C ILE A 113 -8.12 -11.10 -19.66
N GLY A 114 -8.73 -9.97 -19.28
CA GLY A 114 -9.85 -9.44 -20.07
C GLY A 114 -10.44 -8.18 -19.48
N CYS A 115 -11.52 -7.72 -20.13
CA CYS A 115 -12.31 -6.58 -19.68
C CYS A 115 -13.77 -6.72 -20.10
N CYS A 116 -14.64 -5.87 -19.53
CA CYS A 116 -15.98 -5.62 -20.01
C CYS A 116 -16.21 -4.12 -20.19
N CYS A 117 -16.79 -3.74 -21.33
CA CYS A 117 -17.07 -2.35 -21.69
C CYS A 117 -18.47 -2.25 -22.28
N GLU A 118 -19.49 -2.57 -21.49
CA GLU A 118 -20.90 -2.53 -21.91
C GLU A 118 -21.65 -1.39 -21.23
N GLY A 119 -22.41 -0.63 -21.98
CA GLY A 119 -23.16 0.51 -21.48
C GLY A 119 -22.26 1.46 -20.67
N ASN A 120 -22.62 1.66 -19.40
CA ASN A 120 -21.87 2.49 -18.45
C ASN A 120 -20.88 1.70 -17.58
N GLU A 121 -20.80 0.38 -17.75
CA GLU A 121 -19.93 -0.46 -16.95
C GLU A 121 -18.52 -0.53 -17.55
N ARG A 122 -17.54 -0.48 -16.65
CA ARG A 122 -16.10 -0.62 -16.98
C ARG A 122 -15.51 -1.58 -15.98
N LEU A 123 -15.17 -2.78 -16.44
CA LEU A 123 -14.63 -3.84 -15.59
C LEU A 123 -13.33 -4.38 -16.18
N LEU A 124 -12.39 -4.68 -15.32
CA LEU A 124 -11.17 -5.40 -15.66
C LEU A 124 -11.18 -6.78 -15.01
N VAL A 125 -10.68 -7.76 -15.72
CA VAL A 125 -10.59 -9.15 -15.27
C VAL A 125 -9.11 -9.56 -15.24
N ALA A 126 -8.62 -9.95 -14.08
CA ALA A 126 -7.25 -10.41 -13.87
C ALA A 126 -7.22 -11.79 -13.20
N GLU A 127 -6.05 -12.42 -13.19
CA GLU A 127 -5.81 -13.62 -12.39
C GLU A 127 -6.10 -13.34 -10.93
N PHE A 128 -6.80 -14.27 -10.27
CA PHE A 128 -7.02 -14.20 -8.82
C PHE A 128 -5.83 -14.79 -8.07
N MET A 129 -5.35 -14.06 -7.07
CA MET A 129 -4.25 -14.48 -6.19
C MET A 129 -4.84 -14.85 -4.83
N PRO A 130 -4.78 -16.15 -4.43
CA PRO A 130 -5.54 -16.63 -3.27
C PRO A 130 -4.92 -16.29 -1.91
N ASN A 131 -3.63 -15.94 -1.87
CA ASN A 131 -2.87 -15.84 -0.63
C ASN A 131 -2.67 -14.40 -0.16
N GLU A 132 -3.74 -13.58 -0.23
CA GLU A 132 -3.80 -12.24 0.35
C GLU A 132 -2.80 -11.22 -0.22
N THR A 133 -2.74 -10.04 0.37
CA THR A 133 -1.85 -8.94 -0.02
C THR A 133 -0.61 -8.87 0.85
N LEU A 134 0.46 -8.21 0.35
CA LEU A 134 1.64 -7.91 1.16
C LEU A 134 1.28 -7.11 2.41
N SER A 135 0.33 -6.18 2.29
CA SER A 135 -0.15 -5.38 3.42
C SER A 135 -0.64 -6.26 4.56
N LYS A 136 -1.48 -7.27 4.27
CA LYS A 136 -1.98 -8.19 5.30
C LYS A 136 -0.85 -9.03 5.93
N HIS A 137 0.09 -9.50 5.12
CA HIS A 137 1.22 -10.30 5.62
C HIS A 137 2.26 -9.48 6.39
N LEU A 138 2.38 -8.19 6.10
CA LEU A 138 3.43 -7.36 6.68
C LEU A 138 2.92 -6.58 7.90
N PHE A 139 1.67 -6.08 7.88
CA PHE A 139 1.15 -5.16 8.89
C PHE A 139 0.08 -5.78 9.80
N HIS A 140 -0.63 -6.84 9.36
CA HIS A 140 -1.78 -7.42 10.08
C HIS A 140 -1.56 -8.91 10.41
N TRP A 141 -0.38 -9.24 10.85
CA TRP A 141 -0.04 -10.62 11.20
C TRP A 141 -0.54 -10.97 12.61
N GLU A 142 -1.37 -11.96 12.70
CA GLU A 142 -1.80 -12.51 14.01
C GLU A 142 -0.92 -13.69 14.46
N ASN A 143 -0.27 -14.43 13.55
CA ASN A 143 0.39 -15.69 13.88
C ASN A 143 1.79 -15.92 13.28
N GLN A 144 2.25 -15.20 12.28
CA GLN A 144 3.56 -15.47 11.67
C GLN A 144 4.16 -14.26 10.93
N HIS A 145 5.34 -13.82 11.40
CA HIS A 145 6.10 -12.76 10.76
C HIS A 145 6.69 -13.18 9.41
N MET A 146 6.65 -12.29 8.44
CA MET A 146 7.33 -12.49 7.17
C MET A 146 8.83 -12.48 7.36
N LYS A 147 9.48 -13.61 7.03
CA LYS A 147 10.94 -13.80 7.16
C LYS A 147 11.71 -12.93 6.18
N TRP A 148 12.95 -12.60 6.53
CA TRP A 148 13.86 -11.79 5.70
C TRP A 148 13.98 -12.27 4.26
N ALA A 149 14.20 -13.56 4.03
CA ALA A 149 14.31 -14.13 2.69
C ALA A 149 13.07 -13.88 1.82
N MET A 150 11.86 -13.90 2.40
CA MET A 150 10.63 -13.59 1.68
C MET A 150 10.52 -12.09 1.39
N ARG A 151 10.94 -11.21 2.32
CA ARG A 151 10.95 -9.75 2.11
C ARG A 151 11.89 -9.38 0.96
N LEU A 152 13.05 -10.01 0.86
CA LEU A 152 13.97 -9.86 -0.27
C LEU A 152 13.37 -10.37 -1.58
N ARG A 153 12.68 -11.53 -1.53
CA ARG A 153 11.97 -12.07 -2.70
C ARG A 153 10.90 -11.12 -3.20
N VAL A 154 10.12 -10.51 -2.30
CA VAL A 154 9.14 -9.47 -2.65
C VAL A 154 9.82 -8.30 -3.34
N ALA A 155 10.89 -7.76 -2.75
CA ALA A 155 11.64 -6.64 -3.33
C ALA A 155 12.17 -6.94 -4.74
N LEU A 156 12.81 -8.11 -4.92
CA LEU A 156 13.37 -8.51 -6.20
C LEU A 156 12.28 -8.75 -7.26
N PHE A 157 11.24 -9.51 -6.93
CA PHE A 157 10.18 -9.85 -7.88
C PHE A 157 9.38 -8.62 -8.31
N LEU A 158 9.15 -7.67 -7.37
CA LEU A 158 8.55 -6.40 -7.68
C LEU A 158 9.42 -5.54 -8.62
N ALA A 159 10.72 -5.45 -8.35
CA ALA A 159 11.66 -4.74 -9.24
C ALA A 159 11.68 -5.35 -10.64
N GLN A 160 11.67 -6.68 -10.75
CA GLN A 160 11.59 -7.41 -12.02
C GLN A 160 10.28 -7.15 -12.76
N ALA A 161 9.13 -7.11 -12.04
CA ALA A 161 7.83 -6.79 -12.63
C ALA A 161 7.82 -5.38 -13.22
N LEU A 162 8.32 -4.39 -12.47
CA LEU A 162 8.38 -2.99 -12.89
C LEU A 162 9.37 -2.77 -14.04
N GLU A 163 10.54 -3.44 -14.01
CA GLU A 163 11.49 -3.43 -15.11
C GLU A 163 10.86 -4.00 -16.39
N TYR A 164 10.21 -5.16 -16.30
CA TYR A 164 9.51 -5.78 -17.42
C TYR A 164 8.48 -4.82 -18.04
N CYS A 165 7.62 -4.22 -17.20
CA CYS A 165 6.61 -3.26 -17.67
C CYS A 165 7.25 -2.04 -18.34
N SER A 166 8.31 -1.49 -17.76
CA SER A 166 9.06 -0.34 -18.30
C SER A 166 9.66 -0.67 -19.66
N CYS A 167 10.30 -1.83 -19.84
CA CYS A 167 10.86 -2.29 -21.10
C CYS A 167 9.79 -2.49 -22.20
N ARG A 168 8.53 -2.68 -21.82
CA ARG A 168 7.38 -2.80 -22.73
C ARG A 168 6.63 -1.48 -22.93
N GLY A 169 7.23 -0.34 -22.59
CA GLY A 169 6.65 0.98 -22.74
C GLY A 169 5.57 1.33 -21.68
N ARG A 170 5.49 0.56 -20.60
CA ARG A 170 4.59 0.78 -19.46
C ARG A 170 5.36 1.09 -18.19
N ALA A 171 6.10 2.19 -18.20
CA ALA A 171 6.94 2.61 -17.07
C ALA A 171 6.16 3.24 -15.92
N LEU A 172 4.88 3.60 -16.11
CA LEU A 172 4.04 4.18 -15.07
C LEU A 172 3.24 3.09 -14.38
N TYR A 173 3.23 3.16 -13.07
CA TYR A 173 2.37 2.37 -12.19
C TYR A 173 1.70 3.32 -11.19
N HIS A 174 0.38 3.30 -11.15
CA HIS A 174 -0.39 4.21 -10.31
C HIS A 174 -0.62 3.60 -8.93
N ASP A 175 -0.34 4.38 -7.89
CA ASP A 175 -0.57 3.99 -6.50
C ASP A 175 0.14 2.68 -6.11
N LEU A 176 1.47 2.62 -6.34
CA LEU A 176 2.29 1.48 -5.95
C LEU A 176 2.46 1.45 -4.42
N ASN A 177 1.89 0.44 -3.78
CA ASN A 177 1.91 0.24 -2.34
C ASN A 177 1.77 -1.24 -1.98
N ALA A 178 1.80 -1.60 -0.68
CA ALA A 178 1.73 -2.98 -0.21
C ALA A 178 0.42 -3.71 -0.56
N TYR A 179 -0.67 -3.00 -0.82
CA TYR A 179 -1.96 -3.58 -1.24
C TYR A 179 -1.98 -4.04 -2.71
N ARG A 180 -1.01 -3.60 -3.50
CA ARG A 180 -0.88 -3.96 -4.91
C ARG A 180 -0.02 -5.19 -5.15
N ILE A 181 0.61 -5.71 -4.11
CA ILE A 181 1.45 -6.91 -4.18
C ILE A 181 0.65 -8.05 -3.59
N LEU A 182 0.42 -9.06 -4.39
CA LEU A 182 -0.43 -10.22 -4.13
C LEU A 182 0.44 -11.48 -4.10
N PHE A 183 -0.06 -12.56 -3.52
CA PHE A 183 0.66 -13.83 -3.51
C PHE A 183 -0.15 -14.91 -4.23
N ASP A 184 0.52 -15.63 -5.14
CA ASP A 184 -0.06 -16.75 -5.87
C ASP A 184 -0.19 -18.01 -5.00
N GLN A 185 -0.68 -19.11 -5.58
CA GLN A 185 -0.88 -20.38 -4.88
C GLN A 185 0.41 -20.94 -4.28
N ASP A 186 1.55 -20.68 -4.92
CA ASP A 186 2.87 -21.12 -4.48
C ASP A 186 3.52 -20.14 -3.49
N GLY A 187 2.82 -19.07 -3.12
CA GLY A 187 3.32 -18.01 -2.24
C GLY A 187 4.34 -17.09 -2.91
N ASN A 188 4.39 -17.04 -4.24
CA ASN A 188 5.25 -16.09 -4.93
C ASN A 188 4.57 -14.71 -5.05
N PRO A 189 5.32 -13.62 -4.83
CA PRO A 189 4.77 -12.28 -4.99
C PRO A 189 4.51 -11.94 -6.45
N ARG A 190 3.34 -11.34 -6.71
CA ARG A 190 2.85 -10.89 -8.01
C ARG A 190 2.38 -9.44 -7.91
N LEU A 191 2.77 -8.60 -8.85
CA LEU A 191 2.30 -7.23 -8.94
C LEU A 191 0.92 -7.20 -9.62
N SER A 192 -0.06 -6.54 -9.01
CA SER A 192 -1.40 -6.36 -9.60
C SER A 192 -1.34 -5.58 -10.92
N SER A 193 -1.94 -6.09 -11.99
CA SER A 193 -1.99 -5.39 -13.28
C SER A 193 -2.92 -4.18 -13.30
N PHE A 194 -3.78 -4.02 -12.29
CA PHE A 194 -4.75 -2.91 -12.25
C PHE A 194 -4.09 -1.53 -12.13
N GLY A 195 -2.90 -1.42 -11.54
CA GLY A 195 -2.15 -0.18 -11.45
C GLY A 195 -1.46 0.27 -12.74
N LEU A 196 -1.46 -0.57 -13.78
CA LEU A 196 -0.85 -0.28 -15.08
C LEU A 196 -1.76 0.51 -16.03
N MET A 197 -3.05 0.71 -15.68
CA MET A 197 -4.00 1.49 -16.48
C MET A 197 -3.65 2.97 -16.43
N LYS A 198 -3.42 3.57 -17.59
CA LYS A 198 -3.19 5.02 -17.75
C LYS A 198 -4.52 5.77 -17.84
N ASN A 199 -4.48 7.06 -17.57
CA ASN A 199 -5.62 7.97 -17.81
C ASN A 199 -6.93 7.63 -17.09
N SER A 200 -6.90 6.77 -16.09
CA SER A 200 -8.05 6.60 -15.20
C SER A 200 -8.31 7.92 -14.46
N ARG A 201 -9.58 8.35 -14.46
CA ARG A 201 -10.04 9.46 -13.64
C ARG A 201 -10.47 9.02 -12.24
N ASP A 202 -9.99 7.86 -11.79
CA ASP A 202 -10.28 7.27 -10.47
C ASP A 202 -9.85 8.15 -9.29
N GLY A 203 -9.69 9.44 -9.52
CA GLY A 203 -9.11 10.29 -8.53
C GLY A 203 -7.58 10.16 -8.47
N LYS A 204 -7.01 10.65 -7.46
CA LYS A 204 -5.59 10.88 -7.26
C LYS A 204 -4.78 9.58 -7.36
N SER A 205 -3.70 9.57 -8.11
CA SER A 205 -2.77 8.43 -8.25
C SER A 205 -2.09 8.04 -6.92
N TYR A 206 -2.25 8.84 -5.87
CA TYR A 206 -1.81 8.62 -4.50
C TYR A 206 -2.95 9.06 -3.58
N SER A 207 -4.08 8.33 -3.60
CA SER A 207 -5.33 8.78 -3.01
C SER A 207 -5.39 8.67 -1.48
N THR A 208 -4.54 7.86 -0.87
CA THR A 208 -4.71 7.50 0.53
C THR A 208 -3.68 8.11 1.47
N ASN A 209 -2.49 8.52 0.97
CA ASN A 209 -1.47 9.03 1.87
C ASN A 209 -0.42 9.91 1.17
N LEU A 210 -0.63 11.23 1.20
CA LEU A 210 0.29 12.20 0.59
C LEU A 210 1.69 12.22 1.23
N ALA A 211 1.83 11.77 2.49
CA ALA A 211 3.14 11.68 3.14
C ALA A 211 4.08 10.68 2.47
N PHE A 212 3.52 9.74 1.69
CA PHE A 212 4.28 8.75 0.90
C PHE A 212 4.35 9.11 -0.58
N ALA A 213 3.71 10.20 -0.98
CA ALA A 213 3.70 10.63 -2.37
C ALA A 213 5.07 11.22 -2.77
N PRO A 214 5.51 10.98 -4.02
CA PRO A 214 6.73 11.57 -4.54
C PRO A 214 6.67 13.11 -4.55
N PRO A 215 7.79 13.82 -4.26
CA PRO A 215 7.81 15.28 -4.24
C PRO A 215 7.32 15.95 -5.53
N GLU A 216 7.69 15.39 -6.69
CA GLU A 216 7.25 15.89 -8.00
C GLU A 216 5.75 15.69 -8.22
N TYR A 217 5.15 14.63 -7.67
CA TYR A 217 3.71 14.44 -7.73
C TYR A 217 2.97 15.49 -6.88
N LEU A 218 3.47 15.79 -5.68
CA LEU A 218 2.90 16.85 -4.83
C LEU A 218 2.93 18.21 -5.51
N ARG A 219 3.98 18.50 -6.30
CA ARG A 219 4.13 19.77 -7.03
C ARG A 219 3.29 19.85 -8.31
N THR A 220 3.14 18.75 -9.03
CA THR A 220 2.62 18.76 -10.42
C THR A 220 1.33 17.97 -10.60
N GLY A 221 0.95 17.15 -9.64
CA GLY A 221 -0.14 16.17 -9.75
C GLY A 221 0.11 15.07 -10.80
N ARG A 222 1.34 14.96 -11.33
CA ARG A 222 1.68 14.01 -12.38
C ARG A 222 2.61 12.93 -11.89
N VAL A 223 2.33 11.70 -12.29
CA VAL A 223 3.22 10.53 -12.07
C VAL A 223 4.17 10.43 -13.25
N ILE A 224 5.45 10.29 -12.96
CA ILE A 224 6.52 10.02 -13.94
C ILE A 224 7.20 8.69 -13.61
N PRO A 225 8.00 8.08 -14.48
CA PRO A 225 8.67 6.80 -14.18
C PRO A 225 9.49 6.83 -12.90
N GLU A 226 10.13 7.94 -12.59
CA GLU A 226 10.92 8.14 -11.37
C GLU A 226 10.03 8.21 -10.10
N SER A 227 8.75 8.57 -10.24
CA SER A 227 7.77 8.50 -9.15
C SER A 227 7.50 7.07 -8.74
N VAL A 228 7.51 6.13 -9.69
CA VAL A 228 7.38 4.69 -9.41
C VAL A 228 8.60 4.17 -8.63
N VAL A 229 9.80 4.68 -8.95
CA VAL A 229 11.03 4.35 -8.19
C VAL A 229 10.93 4.87 -6.76
N TYR A 230 10.41 6.06 -6.55
CA TYR A 230 10.18 6.60 -5.20
C TYR A 230 9.22 5.71 -4.41
N SER A 231 8.08 5.35 -5.00
CA SER A 231 7.12 4.44 -4.36
C SER A 231 7.69 3.04 -4.11
N PHE A 232 8.59 2.56 -4.96
CA PHE A 232 9.36 1.36 -4.69
C PHE A 232 10.26 1.53 -3.46
N GLY A 233 10.88 2.70 -3.29
CA GLY A 233 11.66 3.05 -2.10
C GLY A 233 10.83 3.01 -0.82
N THR A 234 9.58 3.52 -0.84
CA THR A 234 8.67 3.42 0.32
C THR A 234 8.34 1.97 0.66
N LEU A 235 8.14 1.12 -0.34
CA LEU A 235 7.94 -0.31 -0.14
C LEU A 235 9.16 -1.03 0.44
N LEU A 236 10.38 -0.62 0.07
CA LEU A 236 11.59 -1.13 0.72
C LEU A 236 11.63 -0.77 2.20
N LEU A 237 11.18 0.43 2.57
CA LEU A 237 11.05 0.82 3.98
C LEU A 237 10.00 -0.03 4.71
N ASP A 238 8.85 -0.28 4.10
CA ASP A 238 7.83 -1.15 4.66
C ASP A 238 8.37 -2.57 4.90
N LEU A 239 9.10 -3.11 3.93
CA LEU A 239 9.75 -4.43 4.04
C LEU A 239 10.84 -4.49 5.11
N LEU A 240 11.56 -3.40 5.34
CA LEU A 240 12.58 -3.31 6.39
C LEU A 240 11.96 -3.22 7.78
N SER A 241 10.97 -2.36 7.93
CA SER A 241 10.44 -1.99 9.25
C SER A 241 9.26 -2.85 9.70
N GLY A 242 8.59 -3.57 8.79
CA GLY A 242 7.30 -4.21 9.08
C GLY A 242 6.19 -3.20 9.41
N LYS A 243 6.41 -1.92 9.13
CA LYS A 243 5.50 -0.81 9.43
C LYS A 243 5.49 0.19 8.29
N HIS A 244 4.40 0.94 8.19
CA HIS A 244 4.29 2.01 7.23
C HIS A 244 4.92 3.29 7.80
N ILE A 245 6.20 3.54 7.49
CA ILE A 245 6.97 4.67 8.01
C ILE A 245 7.08 5.77 6.95
N PRO A 246 6.71 7.04 7.26
CA PRO A 246 6.87 8.15 6.33
C PRO A 246 8.33 8.27 5.86
N PRO A 247 8.58 8.46 4.54
CA PRO A 247 9.92 8.52 3.97
C PRO A 247 10.82 9.59 4.59
N SER A 248 10.26 10.76 4.98
CA SER A 248 11.00 11.82 5.67
C SER A 248 11.60 11.33 6.99
N HIS A 249 10.76 10.70 7.83
CA HIS A 249 11.20 10.15 9.11
C HIS A 249 12.23 9.03 8.94
N ALA A 250 12.00 8.11 7.99
CA ALA A 250 12.95 7.04 7.69
C ALA A 250 14.30 7.59 7.20
N LEU A 251 14.31 8.62 6.34
CA LEU A 251 15.54 9.26 5.88
C LEU A 251 16.30 9.96 7.02
N ASP A 252 15.59 10.53 8.00
CA ASP A 252 16.24 11.12 9.19
C ASP A 252 16.89 10.05 10.08
N LEU A 253 16.23 8.90 10.27
CA LEU A 253 16.82 7.75 10.95
C LEU A 253 18.09 7.24 10.22
N ILE A 254 18.04 7.19 8.88
CA ILE A 254 19.18 6.77 8.05
C ILE A 254 20.34 7.78 8.17
N ARG A 255 20.07 9.08 8.09
CA ARG A 255 21.07 10.14 8.26
C ARG A 255 21.70 10.12 9.65
N GLY A 256 20.89 9.88 10.68
CA GLY A 256 21.32 9.73 12.07
C GLY A 256 22.04 8.42 12.38
N LYS A 257 22.20 7.52 11.39
CA LYS A 257 22.75 6.16 11.54
C LYS A 257 22.02 5.28 12.57
N ASN A 258 20.74 5.58 12.80
CA ASN A 258 19.88 4.87 13.74
C ASN A 258 19.14 3.70 13.02
N PHE A 259 19.87 2.85 12.31
CA PHE A 259 19.31 1.76 11.51
C PHE A 259 18.49 0.76 12.33
N LEU A 260 18.85 0.54 13.58
CA LEU A 260 18.10 -0.36 14.47
C LEU A 260 16.67 0.11 14.73
N MET A 261 16.43 1.42 14.72
CA MET A 261 15.09 1.97 14.88
C MET A 261 14.22 1.81 13.62
N LEU A 262 14.87 1.63 12.47
CA LEU A 262 14.20 1.40 11.19
C LEU A 262 13.88 -0.07 10.95
N MET A 263 14.66 -0.98 11.53
CA MET A 263 14.53 -2.41 11.28
C MET A 263 13.44 -3.03 12.15
N ASP A 264 12.68 -3.94 11.55
CA ASP A 264 11.73 -4.77 12.26
C ASP A 264 12.48 -5.70 13.25
N SER A 265 12.15 -5.60 14.54
CA SER A 265 12.78 -6.41 15.59
C SER A 265 12.61 -7.92 15.36
N CYS A 266 11.56 -8.32 14.66
CA CYS A 266 11.33 -9.74 14.33
C CYS A 266 12.33 -10.30 13.30
N LEU A 267 13.11 -9.44 12.66
CA LEU A 267 14.16 -9.84 11.71
C LEU A 267 15.53 -10.05 12.37
N GLU A 268 15.65 -9.81 13.67
CA GLU A 268 16.92 -9.96 14.38
C GLU A 268 17.52 -11.36 14.17
N GLY A 269 18.79 -11.40 13.77
CA GLY A 269 19.50 -12.66 13.48
C GLY A 269 19.15 -13.34 12.14
N GLN A 270 18.24 -12.79 11.33
CA GLN A 270 17.86 -13.39 10.06
C GLN A 270 18.66 -12.90 8.85
N PHE A 271 19.48 -11.87 8.98
CA PHE A 271 20.26 -11.28 7.89
C PHE A 271 21.63 -10.79 8.36
N SER A 272 22.57 -10.65 7.42
CA SER A 272 23.87 -10.05 7.68
C SER A 272 23.75 -8.52 7.75
N ASN A 273 24.64 -7.87 8.52
CA ASN A 273 24.70 -6.40 8.56
C ASN A 273 24.91 -5.78 7.17
N ASP A 274 25.65 -6.47 6.30
CA ASP A 274 25.92 -5.99 4.93
C ASP A 274 24.64 -6.03 4.08
N ASP A 275 23.85 -7.12 4.14
CA ASP A 275 22.61 -7.26 3.40
C ASP A 275 21.58 -6.20 3.87
N GLY A 276 21.44 -6.01 5.19
CA GLY A 276 20.54 -4.99 5.76
C GLY A 276 20.97 -3.57 5.36
N THR A 277 22.27 -3.26 5.43
CA THR A 277 22.82 -1.96 5.03
C THR A 277 22.59 -1.69 3.54
N GLU A 278 22.73 -2.70 2.68
CA GLU A 278 22.51 -2.55 1.24
C GLU A 278 21.05 -2.22 0.93
N ILE A 279 20.08 -2.88 1.58
CA ILE A 279 18.65 -2.54 1.37
C ILE A 279 18.33 -1.13 1.87
N VAL A 280 18.86 -0.71 3.02
CA VAL A 280 18.72 0.67 3.52
C VAL A 280 19.29 1.67 2.52
N ARG A 281 20.48 1.37 1.95
CA ARG A 281 21.12 2.21 0.93
C ARG A 281 20.29 2.30 -0.34
N LEU A 282 19.71 1.19 -0.80
CA LEU A 282 18.82 1.16 -1.98
C LEU A 282 17.55 1.98 -1.72
N ALA A 283 16.91 1.81 -0.56
CA ALA A 283 15.74 2.59 -0.16
C ALA A 283 16.07 4.11 -0.17
N SER A 284 17.17 4.51 0.48
CA SER A 284 17.61 5.91 0.52
C SER A 284 17.84 6.49 -0.88
N ARG A 285 18.43 5.72 -1.81
CA ARG A 285 18.63 6.17 -3.20
C ARG A 285 17.33 6.30 -3.98
N CYS A 286 16.36 5.41 -3.76
CA CYS A 286 15.04 5.50 -4.39
C CYS A 286 14.26 6.74 -3.90
N LEU A 287 14.49 7.17 -2.67
CA LEU A 287 13.78 8.27 -2.00
C LEU A 287 14.46 9.65 -2.18
N GLN A 288 15.41 9.78 -3.12
CA GLN A 288 16.01 11.08 -3.40
C GLN A 288 14.95 12.08 -3.84
N TYR A 289 15.10 13.33 -3.37
CA TYR A 289 14.16 14.41 -3.67
C TYR A 289 14.09 14.68 -5.18
N GLU A 290 15.25 14.82 -5.82
CA GLU A 290 15.34 15.01 -7.26
C GLU A 290 15.15 13.70 -8.02
N PRO A 291 14.15 13.61 -8.92
CA PRO A 291 13.85 12.38 -9.66
C PRO A 291 15.04 11.78 -10.42
N ARG A 292 15.90 12.64 -10.98
CA ARG A 292 17.08 12.25 -11.78
C ARG A 292 18.17 11.54 -10.96
N GLU A 293 18.17 11.72 -9.64
CA GLU A 293 19.15 11.09 -8.74
C GLU A 293 18.73 9.67 -8.32
N ARG A 294 17.48 9.31 -8.61
CA ARG A 294 16.96 7.98 -8.31
C ARG A 294 17.51 6.94 -9.29
N PRO A 295 17.74 5.69 -8.83
CA PRO A 295 18.18 4.60 -9.71
C PRO A 295 17.06 4.23 -10.69
N ASN A 296 17.42 3.61 -11.83
CA ASN A 296 16.43 2.97 -12.68
C ASN A 296 16.12 1.54 -12.22
N MET A 297 14.99 0.96 -12.68
CA MET A 297 14.55 -0.38 -12.25
C MET A 297 15.56 -1.47 -12.56
N LYS A 298 16.26 -1.40 -13.69
CA LYS A 298 17.29 -2.38 -14.06
C LYS A 298 18.44 -2.41 -13.05
N SER A 299 18.90 -1.24 -12.60
CA SER A 299 19.96 -1.18 -11.58
C SER A 299 19.50 -1.70 -10.23
N LEU A 300 18.21 -1.53 -9.89
CA LEU A 300 17.61 -2.12 -8.68
C LEU A 300 17.55 -3.64 -8.76
N VAL A 301 17.12 -4.21 -9.88
CA VAL A 301 17.16 -5.67 -10.10
C VAL A 301 18.58 -6.20 -9.96
N THR A 302 19.57 -5.52 -10.57
CA THR A 302 20.98 -5.92 -10.48
C THR A 302 21.49 -5.90 -9.04
N ALA A 303 21.11 -4.90 -8.25
CA ALA A 303 21.54 -4.77 -6.85
C ALA A 303 20.83 -5.76 -5.91
N LEU A 304 19.57 -6.10 -6.18
CA LEU A 304 18.77 -7.01 -5.33
C LEU A 304 19.08 -8.49 -5.62
N THR A 305 19.47 -8.84 -6.85
CA THR A 305 19.72 -10.25 -7.25
C THR A 305 20.74 -10.95 -6.36
N PRO A 306 21.92 -10.39 -6.02
CA PRO A 306 22.90 -11.08 -5.17
C PRO A 306 22.47 -11.20 -3.71
N LEU A 307 21.49 -10.40 -3.25
CA LEU A 307 20.97 -10.46 -1.88
C LEU A 307 19.99 -11.64 -1.70
N GLN A 308 19.36 -12.06 -2.78
CA GLN A 308 18.53 -13.26 -2.80
C GLN A 308 19.46 -14.49 -2.83
N LYS A 309 20.01 -14.85 -1.67
CA LYS A 309 20.76 -16.12 -1.55
C LYS A 309 19.76 -17.25 -1.77
N GLU A 310 20.14 -18.24 -2.59
CA GLU A 310 19.44 -19.52 -2.74
C GLU A 310 19.58 -20.33 -1.45
N THR A 311 19.05 -19.83 -0.36
CA THR A 311 18.77 -20.69 0.78
C THR A 311 17.48 -21.41 0.44
N GLU A 312 17.59 -22.73 0.29
CA GLU A 312 16.56 -23.72 0.06
C GLU A 312 15.23 -23.37 0.77
N ILE A 313 14.46 -22.52 0.14
CA ILE A 313 13.03 -22.46 0.41
C ILE A 313 12.42 -23.28 -0.72
N GLY A 314 12.43 -24.60 -0.53
CA GLY A 314 11.58 -25.47 -1.33
C GLY A 314 10.14 -24.94 -1.26
N PRO A 315 9.30 -25.21 -2.29
CA PRO A 315 7.92 -24.69 -2.37
C PRO A 315 7.04 -25.02 -1.16
N SER A 316 7.53 -25.83 -0.23
CA SER A 316 6.77 -26.34 0.94
C SER A 316 6.95 -25.56 2.26
N SER A 317 7.75 -24.51 2.33
CA SER A 317 7.98 -23.83 3.62
C SER A 317 7.26 -22.50 3.81
N VAL A 318 6.47 -22.05 2.84
CA VAL A 318 5.46 -21.01 3.03
C VAL A 318 4.09 -21.70 3.00
N ILE A 319 3.90 -22.65 3.92
CA ILE A 319 2.56 -23.15 4.21
C ILE A 319 1.88 -22.05 5.01
N PHE A 320 1.05 -21.29 4.32
CA PHE A 320 -0.02 -20.56 4.96
C PHE A 320 -0.95 -21.57 5.58
N VAL A 321 -0.80 -21.79 6.90
CA VAL A 321 -1.63 -22.71 7.69
C VAL A 321 -3.03 -22.12 7.85
N ASN A 322 -3.71 -21.83 6.76
CA ASN A 322 -5.12 -21.42 6.78
C ASN A 322 -6.08 -22.52 6.32
N ASN A 323 -5.59 -23.70 5.90
CA ASN A 323 -6.48 -24.78 5.43
C ASN A 323 -6.41 -26.10 6.19
N VAL A 324 -5.71 -26.17 7.32
CA VAL A 324 -5.61 -27.45 8.09
C VAL A 324 -6.50 -27.49 9.33
N LEU A 325 -7.04 -26.36 9.78
CA LEU A 325 -7.92 -26.32 10.98
C LEU A 325 -9.36 -26.72 10.70
N ASP A 326 -9.82 -26.68 9.45
CA ASP A 326 -11.23 -27.02 9.13
C ASP A 326 -11.45 -28.54 8.89
N THR A 327 -10.39 -29.29 8.66
CA THR A 327 -10.51 -30.78 8.45
C THR A 327 -10.27 -31.58 9.74
N SER A 328 -9.59 -31.01 10.74
CA SER A 328 -9.29 -31.70 12.01
C SER A 328 -10.42 -31.59 13.04
N LEU A 329 -11.30 -30.62 12.90
CA LEU A 329 -12.46 -30.43 13.81
C LEU A 329 -13.65 -31.34 13.50
N LYS A 330 -13.63 -32.05 12.38
CA LYS A 330 -14.68 -33.05 12.03
C LYS A 330 -14.38 -34.48 12.45
N LEU A 331 -13.19 -34.75 13.00
CA LEU A 331 -12.76 -36.11 13.37
C LEU A 331 -12.71 -36.40 14.87
N TYR A 332 -12.90 -35.40 15.75
CA TYR A 332 -13.00 -35.65 17.18
C TYR A 332 -14.39 -35.29 17.70
N GLY A 333 -15.22 -36.32 17.78
CA GLY A 333 -16.51 -36.27 18.50
C GLY A 333 -16.32 -35.93 19.96
N ARG A 334 -17.23 -35.09 20.44
CA ARG A 334 -17.61 -34.80 21.83
C ARG A 334 -16.86 -35.60 22.89
N GLY A 335 -15.76 -35.06 23.41
CA GLY A 335 -15.13 -35.50 24.64
C GLY A 335 -14.93 -34.30 25.57
N LYS A 336 -15.41 -34.39 26.82
CA LYS A 336 -15.30 -33.35 27.83
C LYS A 336 -13.86 -32.98 28.12
N VAL A 337 -13.52 -31.70 28.06
CA VAL A 337 -12.24 -31.14 28.51
C VAL A 337 -12.17 -31.20 30.05
N PRO A 338 -11.09 -31.73 30.65
CA PRO A 338 -10.92 -31.80 32.08
C PRO A 338 -10.71 -30.40 32.69
N SER A 339 -11.35 -30.17 33.85
CA SER A 339 -11.51 -28.89 34.55
C SER A 339 -10.22 -28.28 35.16
N HIS A 340 -9.05 -28.87 34.96
CA HIS A 340 -7.80 -28.36 35.58
C HIS A 340 -6.91 -27.53 34.65
N VAL A 341 -7.35 -27.25 33.42
CA VAL A 341 -6.65 -26.32 32.49
C VAL A 341 -7.19 -24.89 32.61
N LEU A 342 -8.30 -24.68 33.32
CA LEU A 342 -8.94 -23.36 33.46
C LEU A 342 -8.48 -22.56 34.70
N MET A 343 -7.55 -23.08 35.52
CA MET A 343 -7.09 -22.39 36.75
C MET A 343 -5.70 -21.74 36.65
N SER A 344 -5.05 -21.71 35.50
CA SER A 344 -3.73 -21.12 35.37
C SER A 344 -3.71 -19.75 34.67
N ILE A 345 -4.87 -19.16 34.35
CA ILE A 345 -4.93 -17.84 33.63
C ILE A 345 -5.49 -16.71 34.52
N SER A 346 -5.72 -16.97 35.84
CA SER A 346 -6.32 -15.96 36.72
C SER A 346 -5.40 -15.34 37.78
N HIS A 347 -4.06 -15.42 37.62
CA HIS A 347 -3.17 -14.79 38.60
C HIS A 347 -1.98 -14.05 37.93
N GLU A 348 -2.24 -13.14 37.01
CA GLU A 348 -1.28 -12.06 36.68
C GLU A 348 -1.98 -10.85 36.04
N THR A 349 -3.06 -10.35 36.67
CA THR A 349 -3.64 -9.06 36.30
C THR A 349 -3.85 -8.19 37.52
N THR A 350 -2.78 -7.93 38.25
CA THR A 350 -2.73 -6.86 39.24
C THR A 350 -1.35 -6.22 39.20
N SER A 351 -1.09 -5.37 38.23
CA SER A 351 -0.27 -4.16 38.39
C SER A 351 -0.27 -3.38 37.07
N LEU A 352 -0.52 -2.07 37.19
CA LEU A 352 -0.46 -1.03 36.16
C LEU A 352 -1.75 -0.77 35.37
N LYS A 353 -2.83 -0.48 36.07
CA LYS A 353 -3.78 0.52 35.59
C LYS A 353 -3.21 1.92 35.83
N HIS A 354 -2.23 2.33 35.04
CA HIS A 354 -2.09 3.72 34.69
C HIS A 354 -3.00 3.93 33.46
N THR A 355 -4.24 4.28 33.72
CA THR A 355 -5.09 4.93 32.73
C THR A 355 -4.42 6.27 32.45
N MET A 356 -3.65 6.34 31.37
CA MET A 356 -3.17 7.61 30.83
C MET A 356 -4.43 8.38 30.45
N SER A 357 -4.77 9.45 31.17
CA SER A 357 -5.88 10.32 30.83
C SER A 357 -5.53 11.05 29.55
N LEU A 358 -6.39 10.94 28.54
CA LEU A 358 -6.30 11.74 27.32
C LEU A 358 -6.43 13.23 27.70
N THR A 359 -5.67 14.09 27.00
CA THR A 359 -5.90 15.53 27.06
C THR A 359 -7.27 15.89 26.48
N PRO A 360 -7.78 17.10 26.75
CA PRO A 360 -9.05 17.54 26.19
C PRO A 360 -9.16 17.37 24.68
N LEU A 361 -8.10 17.66 23.92
CA LEU A 361 -8.07 17.46 22.46
C LEU A 361 -8.09 15.99 22.09
N GLY A 362 -7.29 15.16 22.74
CA GLY A 362 -7.27 13.71 22.51
C GLY A 362 -8.62 13.07 22.82
N GLU A 363 -9.30 13.52 23.86
CA GLU A 363 -10.64 13.07 24.23
C GLU A 363 -11.69 13.51 23.20
N ALA A 364 -11.68 14.77 22.76
CA ALA A 364 -12.56 15.29 21.73
C ALA A 364 -12.36 14.53 20.40
N CYS A 365 -11.12 14.30 19.99
CA CYS A 365 -10.79 13.54 18.78
C CYS A 365 -11.25 12.08 18.88
N SER A 366 -11.10 11.43 20.05
CA SER A 366 -11.55 10.05 20.26
C SER A 366 -13.07 9.86 20.17
N ARG A 367 -13.81 10.90 20.48
CA ARG A 367 -15.29 10.94 20.43
C ARG A 367 -15.84 11.54 19.14
N MET A 368 -14.96 12.00 18.24
CA MET A 368 -15.37 12.73 17.03
C MET A 368 -16.20 13.97 17.31
N ASP A 369 -15.93 14.64 18.43
CA ASP A 369 -16.59 15.90 18.78
C ASP A 369 -15.92 17.09 18.07
N LEU A 370 -16.33 17.29 16.81
CA LEU A 370 -15.76 18.34 15.95
C LEU A 370 -15.95 19.74 16.52
N THR A 371 -17.00 19.96 17.35
CA THR A 371 -17.25 21.25 18.00
C THR A 371 -16.23 21.50 19.10
N ALA A 372 -15.97 20.52 19.96
CA ALA A 372 -14.95 20.62 20.99
C ALA A 372 -13.54 20.74 20.38
N ILE A 373 -13.26 20.01 19.29
CA ILE A 373 -11.98 20.14 18.55
C ILE A 373 -11.82 21.58 18.03
N HIS A 374 -12.88 22.19 17.50
CA HIS A 374 -12.85 23.58 17.00
C HIS A 374 -12.49 24.56 18.12
N GLU A 375 -13.17 24.50 19.25
CA GLU A 375 -12.94 25.38 20.40
C GLU A 375 -11.48 25.27 20.90
N ILE A 376 -10.95 24.07 20.98
CA ILE A 376 -9.57 23.83 21.41
C ILE A 376 -8.57 24.37 20.37
N LEU A 377 -8.79 24.14 19.07
CA LEU A 377 -7.89 24.62 18.01
C LEU A 377 -7.96 26.13 17.81
N GLU A 378 -9.04 26.78 18.23
CA GLU A 378 -9.14 28.26 18.25
C GLU A 378 -8.17 28.86 19.28
N GLU A 379 -7.99 28.19 20.42
CA GLU A 379 -7.11 28.64 21.51
C GLU A 379 -5.65 28.20 21.33
N ILE A 380 -5.38 27.09 20.66
CA ILE A 380 -4.03 26.59 20.45
C ILE A 380 -3.29 27.48 19.45
N GLY A 381 -2.25 28.17 19.93
CA GLY A 381 -1.23 28.84 19.12
C GLY A 381 0.03 27.99 19.03
N TYR A 382 0.63 27.88 17.85
CA TYR A 382 2.00 27.41 17.66
C TYR A 382 2.90 28.64 17.51
N LYS A 383 4.11 28.61 18.09
CA LYS A 383 5.08 29.69 17.88
C LYS A 383 5.58 29.60 16.44
N ASP A 384 4.89 30.25 15.55
CA ASP A 384 5.34 30.39 14.17
C ASP A 384 6.47 31.44 14.14
N ASP A 385 7.59 31.10 13.52
CA ASP A 385 8.63 32.07 13.20
C ASP A 385 8.11 32.95 12.05
N GLU A 386 7.54 34.12 12.39
CA GLU A 386 6.94 35.06 11.43
C GLU A 386 7.98 35.78 10.52
N GLY A 387 9.21 35.26 10.48
CA GLY A 387 10.37 36.02 9.99
C GLY A 387 10.50 36.29 8.50
N THR A 388 9.70 35.69 7.59
CA THR A 388 9.94 35.79 6.13
C THR A 388 8.70 35.83 5.26
N ALA A 389 7.47 35.83 5.80
CA ALA A 389 6.24 35.84 5.02
C ALA A 389 5.95 37.20 4.37
N ASN A 390 5.56 37.20 3.10
CA ASN A 390 5.07 38.39 2.41
C ASN A 390 3.77 38.92 3.07
N GLU A 391 3.53 40.23 3.03
CA GLU A 391 2.36 40.85 3.62
C GLU A 391 1.03 40.29 3.08
N GLU A 392 0.99 39.90 1.83
CA GLU A 392 -0.17 39.30 1.15
C GLU A 392 -0.50 37.91 1.69
N THR A 393 0.52 37.05 1.88
CA THR A 393 0.37 35.72 2.43
C THR A 393 -0.03 35.76 3.91
N LEU A 394 0.53 36.65 4.68
CA LEU A 394 0.13 36.89 6.07
C LEU A 394 -1.33 37.36 6.19
N ASN A 395 -1.81 38.17 5.24
CA ASN A 395 -3.21 38.58 5.17
C ASN A 395 -4.12 37.38 4.85
N SER A 396 -3.72 36.46 3.99
CA SER A 396 -4.48 35.24 3.71
C SER A 396 -4.60 34.35 4.95
N LYS A 397 -3.53 34.17 5.74
CA LYS A 397 -3.59 33.46 7.03
C LYS A 397 -4.57 34.14 8.01
N LYS A 398 -4.45 35.44 8.18
CA LYS A 398 -5.36 36.23 9.08
C LYS A 398 -6.83 36.13 8.66
N SER A 399 -7.10 36.19 7.35
CA SER A 399 -8.44 36.01 6.80
C SER A 399 -8.96 34.58 7.06
N GLY A 400 -8.13 33.59 6.87
CA GLY A 400 -8.44 32.20 7.20
C GLY A 400 -8.75 32.00 8.68
N ASP A 401 -7.95 32.59 9.58
CA ASP A 401 -8.18 32.52 11.03
C ASP A 401 -9.49 33.24 11.43
N THR A 402 -9.82 34.32 10.75
CA THR A 402 -11.08 35.02 10.98
C THR A 402 -12.29 34.21 10.53
N ALA A 403 -12.21 33.58 9.33
CA ALA A 403 -13.23 32.70 8.81
C ALA A 403 -13.38 31.42 9.69
N PHE A 404 -12.27 30.86 10.15
CA PHE A 404 -12.26 29.70 11.07
C PHE A 404 -13.03 30.03 12.37
N ARG A 405 -12.75 31.14 13.03
CA ARG A 405 -13.48 31.60 14.23
C ARG A 405 -14.96 31.84 13.95
N ALA A 406 -15.28 32.36 12.77
CA ALA A 406 -16.65 32.57 12.35
C ALA A 406 -17.39 31.29 11.96
N LYS A 407 -16.72 30.14 12.01
CA LYS A 407 -17.21 28.82 11.54
C LYS A 407 -17.59 28.80 10.05
N ASP A 408 -17.02 29.70 9.26
CA ASP A 408 -17.09 29.68 7.80
C ASP A 408 -15.94 28.83 7.27
N PHE A 409 -16.16 27.51 7.33
CA PHE A 409 -15.13 26.54 7.02
C PHE A 409 -14.76 26.51 5.53
N GLY A 410 -15.70 26.89 4.64
CA GLY A 410 -15.43 27.00 3.20
C GLY A 410 -14.43 28.10 2.90
N THR A 411 -14.70 29.30 3.35
CA THR A 411 -13.80 30.46 3.19
C THR A 411 -12.46 30.24 3.92
N ALA A 412 -12.47 29.56 5.08
CA ALA A 412 -11.26 29.22 5.80
C ALA A 412 -10.35 28.28 4.98
N ILE A 413 -10.92 27.24 4.35
CA ILE A 413 -10.18 26.32 3.46
C ILE A 413 -9.52 27.09 2.31
N GLU A 414 -10.25 27.99 1.64
CA GLU A 414 -9.71 28.75 0.51
C GLU A 414 -8.54 29.65 0.96
N CYS A 415 -8.71 30.39 2.05
CA CYS A 415 -7.68 31.28 2.59
C CYS A 415 -6.42 30.50 3.05
N TYR A 416 -6.60 29.40 3.77
CA TYR A 416 -5.48 28.57 4.20
C TYR A 416 -4.78 27.85 3.04
N THR A 417 -5.53 27.46 2.00
CA THR A 417 -4.95 26.87 0.80
C THR A 417 -4.08 27.88 0.07
N HIS A 418 -4.56 29.12 -0.10
CA HIS A 418 -3.78 30.17 -0.71
C HIS A 418 -2.51 30.50 0.10
N PHE A 419 -2.58 30.51 1.43
CA PHE A 419 -1.42 30.67 2.30
C PHE A 419 -0.41 29.53 2.11
N ILE A 420 -0.86 28.28 2.13
CA ILE A 420 0.00 27.09 2.01
C ILE A 420 0.67 27.01 0.62
N ASP A 421 -0.04 27.37 -0.44
CA ASP A 421 0.48 27.34 -1.81
C ASP A 421 1.52 28.44 -2.07
N SER A 422 1.48 29.52 -1.29
CA SER A 422 2.34 30.70 -1.46
C SER A 422 3.60 30.68 -0.59
N GLU A 423 3.65 29.81 0.43
CA GLU A 423 4.74 29.78 1.42
C GLU A 423 5.67 28.58 1.25
N THR A 424 6.95 28.79 1.54
CA THR A 424 7.97 27.72 1.56
C THR A 424 8.00 26.96 2.89
N MET A 425 7.52 27.57 3.97
CA MET A 425 7.42 27.00 5.32
C MET A 425 5.98 27.08 5.81
N VAL A 426 5.31 25.96 5.89
CA VAL A 426 3.89 25.88 6.28
C VAL A 426 3.77 25.69 7.79
N SER A 427 2.93 26.52 8.43
CA SER A 427 2.61 26.41 9.85
C SER A 427 1.81 25.15 10.18
N PRO A 428 2.22 24.31 11.14
CA PRO A 428 1.45 23.14 11.57
C PRO A 428 0.06 23.52 12.12
N THR A 429 -0.10 24.71 12.69
CA THR A 429 -1.40 25.20 13.17
C THR A 429 -2.37 25.50 12.03
N VAL A 430 -1.90 26.05 10.92
CA VAL A 430 -2.72 26.31 9.74
C VAL A 430 -3.23 24.98 9.16
N LEU A 431 -2.37 23.99 9.05
CA LEU A 431 -2.75 22.64 8.61
C LEU A 431 -3.76 22.00 9.56
N ALA A 432 -3.57 22.12 10.88
CA ALA A 432 -4.50 21.59 11.87
C ALA A 432 -5.90 22.23 11.77
N ARG A 433 -5.96 23.54 11.58
CA ARG A 433 -7.23 24.26 11.41
C ARG A 433 -7.89 23.90 10.08
N ARG A 434 -7.13 23.84 8.98
CA ARG A 434 -7.67 23.40 7.68
C ARG A 434 -8.12 21.93 7.70
N CYS A 435 -7.40 21.06 8.40
CA CYS A 435 -7.80 19.68 8.66
C CYS A 435 -9.21 19.62 9.30
N LEU A 436 -9.44 20.40 10.35
CA LEU A 436 -10.78 20.46 10.96
C LEU A 436 -11.83 21.02 10.00
N CYS A 437 -11.51 22.08 9.25
CA CYS A 437 -12.42 22.62 8.23
C CYS A 437 -12.82 21.57 7.20
N TYR A 438 -11.89 20.73 6.77
CA TYR A 438 -12.19 19.61 5.88
C TYR A 438 -13.10 18.57 6.54
N MET A 439 -12.88 18.21 7.81
CA MET A 439 -13.78 17.31 8.53
C MET A 439 -15.19 17.88 8.69
N MET A 440 -15.32 19.18 8.96
CA MET A 440 -16.61 19.87 9.07
C MET A 440 -17.37 19.96 7.74
N ASN A 441 -16.66 19.88 6.61
CA ASN A 441 -17.21 19.85 5.25
C ASN A 441 -17.34 18.44 4.66
N ASP A 442 -17.29 17.41 5.49
CA ASP A 442 -17.38 16.00 5.08
C ASP A 442 -16.29 15.58 4.04
N MET A 443 -15.08 16.09 4.22
CA MET A 443 -13.90 15.83 3.41
C MET A 443 -12.79 15.16 4.25
N PRO A 444 -13.02 13.95 4.81
CA PRO A 444 -12.10 13.36 5.78
C PRO A 444 -10.76 12.91 5.16
N GLN A 445 -10.69 12.70 3.86
CA GLN A 445 -9.43 12.33 3.17
C GLN A 445 -8.47 13.51 3.09
N GLU A 446 -8.99 14.68 2.75
CA GLU A 446 -8.24 15.93 2.73
C GLU A 446 -7.79 16.31 4.16
N ALA A 447 -8.66 16.10 5.14
CA ALA A 447 -8.35 16.28 6.55
C ALA A 447 -7.20 15.40 7.00
N LEU A 448 -7.22 14.12 6.62
CA LEU A 448 -6.13 13.17 6.92
C LEU A 448 -4.81 13.64 6.32
N GLY A 449 -4.83 14.14 5.09
CA GLY A 449 -3.65 14.70 4.43
C GLY A 449 -3.01 15.85 5.22
N ASP A 450 -3.83 16.81 5.68
CA ASP A 450 -3.35 17.95 6.46
C ASP A 450 -2.84 17.56 7.85
N ALA A 451 -3.52 16.65 8.55
CA ALA A 451 -3.07 16.14 9.85
C ALA A 451 -1.70 15.46 9.76
N MET A 452 -1.51 14.67 8.72
CA MET A 452 -0.23 13.98 8.47
C MET A 452 0.88 14.97 8.07
N GLN A 453 0.56 15.98 7.28
CA GLN A 453 1.52 17.04 6.93
C GLN A 453 1.92 17.85 8.17
N ALA A 454 0.97 18.17 9.06
CA ALA A 454 1.26 18.82 10.33
C ALA A 454 2.19 17.98 11.21
N GLN A 455 2.01 16.67 11.21
CA GLN A 455 2.88 15.72 11.93
C GLN A 455 4.30 15.68 11.35
N VAL A 456 4.45 15.75 10.02
CA VAL A 456 5.75 15.81 9.36
C VAL A 456 6.50 17.11 9.73
N ILE A 457 5.80 18.23 9.76
CA ILE A 457 6.40 19.54 10.10
C ILE A 457 6.74 19.62 11.60
N SER A 458 5.89 19.05 12.43
CA SER A 458 6.04 19.07 13.90
C SER A 458 5.83 17.67 14.49
N PRO A 459 6.84 16.77 14.41
CA PRO A 459 6.72 15.37 14.84
C PRO A 459 6.48 15.20 16.34
N GLU A 460 6.84 16.21 17.15
CA GLU A 460 6.67 16.19 18.61
C GLU A 460 5.36 16.87 19.06
N TRP A 461 4.48 17.24 18.14
CA TRP A 461 3.23 17.91 18.45
C TRP A 461 2.06 16.90 18.53
N PRO A 462 1.57 16.55 19.74
CA PRO A 462 0.53 15.54 19.93
C PRO A 462 -0.78 15.84 19.19
N ALA A 463 -1.10 17.13 19.02
CA ALA A 463 -2.33 17.55 18.33
C ALA A 463 -2.42 17.03 16.90
N ALA A 464 -1.31 16.94 16.17
CA ALA A 464 -1.28 16.40 14.82
C ALA A 464 -1.71 14.92 14.79
N PHE A 465 -1.28 14.12 15.78
CA PHE A 465 -1.66 12.71 15.93
C PHE A 465 -3.14 12.58 16.28
N TYR A 466 -3.65 13.41 17.16
CA TYR A 466 -5.07 13.40 17.54
C TYR A 466 -5.99 13.76 16.38
N LEU A 467 -5.62 14.75 15.57
CA LEU A 467 -6.36 15.13 14.36
C LEU A 467 -6.30 14.04 13.29
N GLN A 468 -5.15 13.39 13.15
CA GLN A 468 -5.02 12.24 12.26
C GLN A 468 -5.95 11.10 12.71
N ALA A 469 -6.00 10.80 14.00
CA ALA A 469 -6.91 9.79 14.55
C ALA A 469 -8.38 10.17 14.28
N ALA A 470 -8.77 11.44 14.45
CA ALA A 470 -10.11 11.92 14.15
C ALA A 470 -10.47 11.75 12.67
N ALA A 471 -9.56 12.10 11.76
CA ALA A 471 -9.76 11.91 10.33
C ALA A 471 -9.88 10.42 9.96
N LEU A 472 -9.08 9.54 10.57
CA LEU A 472 -9.16 8.09 10.40
C LEU A 472 -10.49 7.51 10.92
N PHE A 473 -11.00 7.99 12.07
CA PHE A 473 -12.34 7.62 12.55
C PHE A 473 -13.43 8.03 11.56
N SER A 474 -13.34 9.24 10.98
CA SER A 474 -14.29 9.68 9.95
C SER A 474 -14.27 8.80 8.70
N LEU A 475 -13.12 8.18 8.39
CA LEU A 475 -12.95 7.25 7.28
C LEU A 475 -13.38 5.82 7.61
N GLY A 476 -13.76 5.54 8.87
CA GLY A 476 -14.12 4.20 9.35
C GLY A 476 -12.91 3.28 9.56
N MET A 477 -11.71 3.85 9.68
CA MET A 477 -10.44 3.14 9.93
C MET A 477 -10.16 3.07 11.43
N ASP A 478 -11.07 2.44 12.19
CA ASP A 478 -11.09 2.48 13.66
C ASP A 478 -9.83 1.94 14.33
N ASN A 479 -9.19 0.92 13.75
CA ASN A 479 -7.99 0.31 14.33
C ASN A 479 -6.79 1.26 14.21
N ASP A 480 -6.58 1.82 13.01
CA ASP A 480 -5.50 2.76 12.75
C ASP A 480 -5.70 4.05 13.56
N ALA A 481 -6.96 4.51 13.67
CA ALA A 481 -7.33 5.65 14.50
C ALA A 481 -6.97 5.44 15.98
N LYS A 482 -7.27 4.27 16.55
CA LYS A 482 -6.93 3.93 17.95
C LYS A 482 -5.42 3.84 18.17
N GLU A 483 -4.68 3.29 17.22
CA GLU A 483 -3.21 3.21 17.28
C GLU A 483 -2.60 4.62 17.23
N THR A 484 -3.03 5.45 16.28
CA THR A 484 -2.58 6.85 16.15
C THR A 484 -2.93 7.68 17.40
N LEU A 485 -4.11 7.48 17.97
CA LEU A 485 -4.52 8.13 19.23
C LEU A 485 -3.59 7.75 20.38
N LYS A 486 -3.20 6.48 20.48
CA LYS A 486 -2.25 5.98 21.47
C LYS A 486 -0.85 6.58 21.28
N ASP A 487 -0.40 6.75 20.04
CA ASP A 487 0.87 7.37 19.75
C ASP A 487 0.90 8.85 20.18
N GLY A 488 -0.16 9.60 19.91
CA GLY A 488 -0.33 10.95 20.41
C GLY A 488 -0.27 11.03 21.94
N THR A 489 -0.93 10.10 22.63
CA THR A 489 -0.94 10.01 24.10
C THR A 489 0.44 9.69 24.66
N ASN A 490 1.16 8.78 24.03
CA ASN A 490 2.53 8.41 24.43
C ASN A 490 3.49 9.61 24.26
N LEU A 491 3.35 10.34 23.16
CA LEU A 491 4.15 11.52 22.87
C LEU A 491 3.90 12.62 23.92
N GLU A 492 2.65 12.86 24.27
CA GLU A 492 2.24 13.83 25.27
C GLU A 492 2.79 13.48 26.67
N ALA A 493 2.69 12.20 27.05
CA ALA A 493 3.27 11.70 28.30
C ALA A 493 4.81 11.84 28.35
N LYS A 494 5.48 11.78 27.20
CA LYS A 494 6.93 12.02 27.09
C LYS A 494 7.26 13.50 27.25
N ASN A 495 6.47 14.40 26.64
CA ASN A 495 6.64 15.84 26.73
C ASN A 495 6.43 16.39 28.16
N HIS A 496 5.57 15.73 28.96
CA HIS A 496 5.36 16.10 30.36
C HIS A 496 6.48 15.62 31.30
N ARG A 497 7.38 14.76 30.85
CA ARG A 497 8.51 14.23 31.66
C ARG A 497 9.83 14.99 31.43
N ASN A 498 9.89 15.78 30.37
CA ASN A 498 11.01 16.68 30.04
C ASN A 498 10.69 18.12 30.46
#